data_d290fe2a1af3982a4bbe5866dc61a0c9
#
_entry.id   d290fe2a1af3982a4bbe5866dc61a0c9
#
_cell.length_a   1.000
_cell.length_b   1.000
_cell.length_c   1.000
_cell.angle_alpha   90.00
_cell.angle_beta   90.00
_cell.angle_gamma   90.00
#
_symmetry.space_group_name_H-M   'P 1'
#
loop_
_entity.id
_entity.type
_entity.pdbx_description
1 polymer ?
#
loop_
_entity_poly.entity_id
_entity_poly.type
_entity_poly.pdbx_seq_one_letter_code
_entity_poly.pdbx_strand_id
1 'polypeptide(L)'
;MDGRTLVDLGHHIILDEVQQLCLSNEGRQALQSDVFLYDADELSRRQDIVEDLMEIATYGIGQPVSFPDLDDILEELVIPTHALDGNRLYDLGTYIEAARTFVSFCRTPRKFPGESGGEGQSRPAMELFGPFDDRLAQVAKEIFSTLESPGTVKSTHPAIARLTKEVERRRAERQTYSKNFLREQQGDSMNVQPLYRDGRVVLPVRSDNRSQTAGIVHSTSSSGATIFMEPYRLVELNNLVVMAQQQIEIEIARILAELTQKVRSVLDILRELLPAIAFADGLYARGRYAKRHACVRPAISEEGSVKLLQARHPLLRDKAVPITLELDRRIKAVVISGPNAGG
;
A
#
# COMPACT_ATOMS: atom_id res chain seq x y z
N MET A 1 -36.63 -3.98 -1.33
CA MET A 1 -36.94 -2.59 -1.70
C MET A 1 -36.71 -2.47 -3.20
N ASP A 2 -37.60 -1.78 -3.95
CA ASP A 2 -37.42 -1.61 -5.39
C ASP A 2 -36.24 -0.67 -5.67
N GLY A 3 -35.46 -0.97 -6.69
CA GLY A 3 -34.27 -0.15 -7.07
C GLY A 3 -34.63 1.31 -7.38
N ARG A 4 -35.85 1.56 -7.88
CA ARG A 4 -36.36 2.90 -8.14
C ARG A 4 -36.52 3.73 -6.85
N THR A 5 -37.06 3.10 -5.81
CA THR A 5 -37.20 3.75 -4.49
C THR A 5 -35.86 4.17 -3.90
N LEU A 6 -34.80 3.39 -4.09
CA LEU A 6 -33.46 3.73 -3.61
C LEU A 6 -32.87 4.94 -4.35
N VAL A 7 -33.15 5.05 -5.65
CA VAL A 7 -32.75 6.21 -6.45
C VAL A 7 -33.50 7.45 -5.99
N ASP A 8 -34.81 7.35 -5.81
CA ASP A 8 -35.68 8.48 -5.38
C ASP A 8 -35.29 8.99 -3.98
N LEU A 9 -34.81 8.10 -3.08
CA LEU A 9 -34.28 8.44 -1.76
C LEU A 9 -32.84 8.96 -1.79
N GLY A 10 -32.17 8.99 -2.94
CA GLY A 10 -30.75 9.36 -3.03
C GLY A 10 -29.80 8.42 -2.30
N HIS A 11 -30.24 7.16 -2.03
CA HIS A 11 -29.46 6.18 -1.29
C HIS A 11 -28.08 5.94 -1.88
N HIS A 12 -27.98 5.85 -3.23
CA HIS A 12 -26.72 5.66 -3.94
C HIS A 12 -25.72 6.78 -3.66
N ILE A 13 -26.18 8.05 -3.58
CA ILE A 13 -25.31 9.20 -3.28
C ILE A 13 -24.77 9.12 -1.86
N ILE A 14 -25.63 8.74 -0.91
CA ILE A 14 -25.21 8.55 0.51
C ILE A 14 -24.22 7.39 0.62
N LEU A 15 -24.48 6.28 -0.11
CA LEU A 15 -23.59 5.12 -0.12
C LEU A 15 -22.24 5.49 -0.72
N ASP A 16 -22.19 6.25 -1.80
CA ASP A 16 -20.94 6.74 -2.41
C ASP A 16 -20.16 7.63 -1.43
N GLU A 17 -20.84 8.53 -0.70
CA GLU A 17 -20.18 9.34 0.35
C GLU A 17 -19.61 8.48 1.49
N VAL A 18 -20.30 7.41 1.88
CA VAL A 18 -19.79 6.45 2.89
C VAL A 18 -18.59 5.69 2.35
N GLN A 19 -18.65 5.21 1.10
CA GLN A 19 -17.54 4.50 0.44
C GLN A 19 -16.26 5.34 0.36
N GLN A 20 -16.38 6.65 0.11
CA GLN A 20 -15.25 7.57 0.12
C GLN A 20 -14.57 7.69 1.50
N LEU A 21 -15.25 7.26 2.55
CA LEU A 21 -14.72 7.23 3.90
C LEU A 21 -14.05 5.90 4.26
N CYS A 22 -14.15 4.87 3.42
CA CYS A 22 -13.41 3.63 3.62
C CYS A 22 -11.91 3.86 3.51
N LEU A 23 -11.16 3.08 4.26
CA LEU A 23 -9.71 3.08 4.28
C LEU A 23 -9.12 2.10 3.26
N SER A 24 -9.91 1.11 2.84
CA SER A 24 -9.52 0.02 1.91
C SER A 24 -10.45 -0.04 0.70
N ASN A 25 -9.97 -0.62 -0.40
CA ASN A 25 -10.77 -0.94 -1.58
C ASN A 25 -11.79 -2.05 -1.27
N GLU A 26 -11.37 -3.05 -0.53
CA GLU A 26 -12.20 -4.18 -0.12
C GLU A 26 -13.38 -3.71 0.74
N GLY A 27 -13.16 -2.73 1.64
CA GLY A 27 -14.23 -2.11 2.42
C GLY A 27 -15.25 -1.37 1.55
N ARG A 28 -14.80 -0.67 0.50
CA ARG A 28 -15.69 -0.03 -0.48
C ARG A 28 -16.53 -1.05 -1.23
N GLN A 29 -15.92 -2.15 -1.69
CA GLN A 29 -16.62 -3.22 -2.41
C GLN A 29 -17.61 -3.94 -1.49
N ALA A 30 -17.24 -4.22 -0.24
CA ALA A 30 -18.12 -4.84 0.73
C ALA A 30 -19.38 -4.02 1.00
N LEU A 31 -19.28 -2.68 1.06
CA LEU A 31 -20.41 -1.79 1.23
C LEU A 31 -21.42 -1.84 0.08
N GLN A 32 -21.01 -2.16 -1.15
CA GLN A 32 -21.91 -2.29 -2.30
C GLN A 32 -22.80 -3.52 -2.21
N SER A 33 -22.30 -4.59 -1.61
CA SER A 33 -23.04 -5.86 -1.46
C SER A 33 -23.93 -5.91 -0.21
N ASP A 34 -23.66 -5.08 0.80
CA ASP A 34 -24.30 -5.10 2.12
C ASP A 34 -25.36 -3.99 2.26
N VAL A 35 -26.37 -4.04 1.39
CA VAL A 35 -27.35 -2.95 1.28
C VAL A 35 -28.47 -3.01 2.31
N PHE A 36 -28.99 -4.20 2.66
CA PHE A 36 -30.12 -4.37 3.58
C PHE A 36 -29.92 -5.55 4.53
N LEU A 37 -30.20 -5.30 5.81
CA LEU A 37 -30.30 -6.31 6.83
C LEU A 37 -31.77 -6.49 7.22
N TYR A 38 -32.21 -7.75 7.29
CA TYR A 38 -33.58 -8.11 7.69
C TYR A 38 -33.62 -8.71 9.10
N ASP A 39 -32.46 -9.01 9.68
CA ASP A 39 -32.30 -9.50 11.04
C ASP A 39 -32.10 -8.31 12.00
N ALA A 40 -33.04 -8.14 12.94
CA ALA A 40 -33.01 -7.03 13.89
C ALA A 40 -31.86 -7.13 14.90
N ASP A 41 -31.49 -8.36 15.31
CA ASP A 41 -30.40 -8.59 16.25
C ASP A 41 -29.06 -8.29 15.62
N GLU A 42 -28.85 -8.75 14.39
CA GLU A 42 -27.62 -8.43 13.63
C GLU A 42 -27.53 -6.92 13.32
N LEU A 43 -28.65 -6.27 13.00
CA LEU A 43 -28.67 -4.82 12.80
C LEU A 43 -28.29 -4.08 14.08
N SER A 44 -28.86 -4.47 15.22
CA SER A 44 -28.55 -3.88 16.52
C SER A 44 -27.08 -4.07 16.87
N ARG A 45 -26.54 -5.28 16.67
CA ARG A 45 -25.13 -5.59 16.89
C ARG A 45 -24.21 -4.73 16.03
N ARG A 46 -24.51 -4.53 14.75
CA ARG A 46 -23.72 -3.65 13.88
C ARG A 46 -23.80 -2.18 14.33
N GLN A 47 -24.94 -1.71 14.79
CA GLN A 47 -25.09 -0.37 15.36
C GLN A 47 -24.24 -0.21 16.62
N ASP A 48 -24.21 -1.20 17.51
CA ASP A 48 -23.37 -1.20 18.71
C ASP A 48 -21.89 -1.09 18.35
N ILE A 49 -21.44 -1.84 17.33
CA ILE A 49 -20.05 -1.78 16.83
C ILE A 49 -19.74 -0.39 16.25
N VAL A 50 -20.65 0.18 15.45
CA VAL A 50 -20.46 1.52 14.86
C VAL A 50 -20.32 2.58 15.92
N GLU A 51 -21.18 2.58 16.93
CA GLU A 51 -21.10 3.53 18.07
C GLU A 51 -19.78 3.37 18.83
N ASP A 52 -19.36 2.14 19.06
CA ASP A 52 -18.12 1.83 19.75
C ASP A 52 -16.88 2.31 18.97
N LEU A 53 -16.82 2.04 17.66
CA LEU A 53 -15.75 2.54 16.79
C LEU A 53 -15.68 4.07 16.77
N MET A 54 -16.83 4.74 16.81
CA MET A 54 -16.91 6.20 16.86
C MET A 54 -16.40 6.75 18.18
N GLU A 55 -16.68 6.08 19.27
CA GLU A 55 -16.17 6.45 20.59
C GLU A 55 -14.64 6.34 20.63
N ILE A 56 -14.07 5.21 20.15
CA ILE A 56 -12.61 5.03 20.08
C ILE A 56 -11.96 6.14 19.23
N ALA A 57 -12.53 6.44 18.08
CA ALA A 57 -12.02 7.47 17.17
C ALA A 57 -12.01 8.88 17.80
N THR A 58 -12.84 9.12 18.82
CA THR A 58 -12.90 10.40 19.51
C THR A 58 -11.72 10.59 20.47
N TYR A 59 -11.19 9.51 21.03
CA TYR A 59 -10.06 9.56 21.96
C TYR A 59 -8.70 9.65 21.27
N GLY A 60 -8.63 9.57 19.94
CA GLY A 60 -7.41 9.85 19.14
C GLY A 60 -6.28 8.84 19.28
N ILE A 61 -6.53 7.67 19.88
CA ILE A 61 -5.52 6.63 20.09
C ILE A 61 -5.41 5.78 18.81
N GLY A 62 -4.22 5.79 18.17
CA GLY A 62 -3.90 4.87 17.08
C GLY A 62 -4.86 4.94 15.89
N GLN A 63 -5.11 6.15 15.35
CA GLN A 63 -6.01 6.28 14.20
C GLN A 63 -5.60 5.37 13.04
N PRO A 64 -6.55 4.60 12.46
CA PRO A 64 -6.28 3.78 11.31
C PRO A 64 -5.81 4.60 10.11
N VAL A 65 -4.93 4.01 9.31
CA VAL A 65 -4.42 4.58 8.06
C VAL A 65 -5.03 3.88 6.86
N SER A 66 -4.97 4.52 5.69
CA SER A 66 -5.42 3.91 4.44
C SER A 66 -4.59 2.67 4.10
N PHE A 67 -5.24 1.68 3.51
CA PHE A 67 -4.63 0.46 3.03
C PHE A 67 -4.17 0.64 1.58
N PRO A 68 -3.02 0.09 1.19
CA PRO A 68 -2.69 -0.08 -0.21
C PRO A 68 -3.61 -1.13 -0.86
N ASP A 69 -3.75 -1.07 -2.18
CA ASP A 69 -4.52 -2.04 -2.96
C ASP A 69 -3.73 -3.34 -3.13
N LEU A 70 -4.37 -4.47 -2.89
CA LEU A 70 -3.76 -5.81 -2.99
C LEU A 70 -4.37 -6.70 -4.08
N ASP A 71 -5.38 -6.24 -4.83
CA ASP A 71 -6.17 -7.12 -5.72
C ASP A 71 -5.27 -7.96 -6.65
N ASP A 72 -4.40 -7.34 -7.42
CA ASP A 72 -3.48 -8.04 -8.33
C ASP A 72 -2.40 -8.86 -7.59
N ILE A 73 -1.96 -8.40 -6.42
CA ILE A 73 -0.87 -9.04 -5.64
C ILE A 73 -1.28 -10.42 -5.15
N LEU A 74 -2.52 -10.57 -4.71
CA LEU A 74 -3.04 -11.86 -4.22
C LEU A 74 -3.19 -12.90 -5.33
N GLU A 75 -3.56 -12.46 -6.54
CA GLU A 75 -3.64 -13.33 -7.71
C GLU A 75 -2.25 -13.85 -8.11
N GLU A 76 -1.25 -12.98 -8.11
CA GLU A 76 0.13 -13.37 -8.42
C GLU A 76 0.74 -14.32 -7.38
N LEU A 77 0.40 -14.15 -6.09
CA LEU A 77 0.88 -15.03 -5.03
C LEU A 77 0.41 -16.48 -5.19
N VAL A 78 -0.69 -16.72 -5.90
CA VAL A 78 -1.18 -18.08 -6.18
C VAL A 78 -0.26 -18.83 -7.17
N ILE A 79 0.48 -18.11 -8.02
CA ILE A 79 1.37 -18.71 -9.02
C ILE A 79 2.68 -19.16 -8.34
N PRO A 80 2.97 -20.46 -8.21
CA PRO A 80 4.06 -20.95 -7.37
C PRO A 80 5.46 -20.47 -7.79
N THR A 81 5.66 -20.28 -9.10
CA THR A 81 6.97 -19.91 -9.70
C THR A 81 7.17 -18.41 -9.84
N HIS A 82 6.12 -17.61 -9.61
CA HIS A 82 6.19 -16.17 -9.74
C HIS A 82 6.77 -15.54 -8.47
N ALA A 83 7.76 -14.66 -8.61
CA ALA A 83 8.26 -13.85 -7.52
C ALA A 83 7.70 -12.44 -7.66
N LEU A 84 7.15 -11.89 -6.59
CA LEU A 84 6.72 -10.49 -6.56
C LEU A 84 7.91 -9.55 -6.69
N ASP A 85 7.72 -8.42 -7.36
CA ASP A 85 8.70 -7.34 -7.34
C ASP A 85 8.74 -6.64 -5.97
N GLY A 86 9.75 -5.79 -5.80
CA GLY A 86 9.96 -5.13 -4.51
C GLY A 86 8.85 -4.17 -4.12
N ASN A 87 8.21 -3.48 -5.08
CA ASN A 87 7.11 -2.54 -4.80
C ASN A 87 5.90 -3.28 -4.25
N ARG A 88 5.51 -4.38 -4.89
CA ARG A 88 4.40 -5.23 -4.46
C ARG A 88 4.63 -5.86 -3.09
N LEU A 89 5.85 -6.31 -2.82
CA LEU A 89 6.23 -6.79 -1.48
C LEU A 89 6.16 -5.69 -0.43
N TYR A 90 6.59 -4.48 -0.77
CA TYR A 90 6.53 -3.33 0.13
C TYR A 90 5.10 -2.91 0.43
N ASP A 91 4.22 -2.87 -0.60
CA ASP A 91 2.80 -2.58 -0.44
C ASP A 91 2.11 -3.63 0.44
N LEU A 92 2.43 -4.90 0.26
CA LEU A 92 1.91 -5.97 1.11
C LEU A 92 2.37 -5.81 2.57
N GLY A 93 3.64 -5.49 2.81
CA GLY A 93 4.14 -5.17 4.15
C GLY A 93 3.39 -3.98 4.76
N THR A 94 3.13 -2.95 3.97
CA THR A 94 2.37 -1.76 4.38
C THR A 94 0.91 -2.11 4.71
N TYR A 95 0.28 -2.98 3.91
CA TYR A 95 -1.06 -3.49 4.19
C TYR A 95 -1.12 -4.25 5.52
N ILE A 96 -0.18 -5.15 5.76
CA ILE A 96 -0.12 -5.94 7.01
C ILE A 96 0.03 -5.01 8.23
N GLU A 97 0.87 -3.98 8.16
CA GLU A 97 1.04 -3.02 9.25
C GLU A 97 -0.21 -2.13 9.44
N ALA A 98 -0.87 -1.71 8.36
CA ALA A 98 -2.14 -1.02 8.42
C ALA A 98 -3.22 -1.88 9.09
N ALA A 99 -3.30 -3.17 8.71
CA ALA A 99 -4.22 -4.15 9.30
C ALA A 99 -3.92 -4.36 10.79
N ARG A 100 -2.65 -4.50 11.17
CA ARG A 100 -2.23 -4.61 12.57
C ARG A 100 -2.67 -3.38 13.39
N THR A 101 -2.51 -2.20 12.82
CA THR A 101 -2.92 -0.94 13.45
C THR A 101 -4.44 -0.88 13.60
N PHE A 102 -5.19 -1.30 12.57
CA PHE A 102 -6.64 -1.29 12.59
C PHE A 102 -7.21 -2.32 13.57
N VAL A 103 -6.67 -3.54 13.59
CA VAL A 103 -7.04 -4.55 14.59
C VAL A 103 -6.75 -4.05 16.00
N SER A 104 -5.60 -3.44 16.24
CA SER A 104 -5.24 -2.86 17.54
C SER A 104 -6.21 -1.74 17.93
N PHE A 105 -6.59 -0.88 16.98
CA PHE A 105 -7.60 0.16 17.19
C PHE A 105 -8.94 -0.42 17.62
N CYS A 106 -9.48 -1.41 16.91
CA CYS A 106 -10.75 -2.08 17.27
C CYS A 106 -10.67 -2.78 18.62
N ARG A 107 -9.51 -3.29 19.02
CA ARG A 107 -9.28 -4.01 20.28
C ARG A 107 -8.82 -3.10 21.43
N THR A 108 -8.79 -1.78 21.26
CA THR A 108 -8.38 -0.85 22.32
C THR A 108 -9.34 -0.96 23.52
N PRO A 109 -8.85 -1.28 24.74
CA PRO A 109 -9.70 -1.38 25.91
C PRO A 109 -10.31 -0.02 26.28
N ARG A 110 -11.55 -0.02 26.76
CA ARG A 110 -12.19 1.20 27.27
C ARG A 110 -11.56 1.60 28.60
N LYS A 111 -10.88 2.73 28.63
CA LYS A 111 -10.45 3.37 29.88
C LYS A 111 -11.31 4.59 30.12
N PHE A 112 -12.24 4.51 31.06
CA PHE A 112 -12.93 5.72 31.51
C PHE A 112 -11.97 6.60 32.34
N PRO A 113 -11.99 7.93 32.13
CA PRO A 113 -11.29 8.85 33.02
C PRO A 113 -11.90 8.72 34.44
N GLY A 114 -11.14 8.17 35.39
CA GLY A 114 -11.54 8.01 36.79
C GLY A 114 -11.68 6.57 37.31
N GLU A 115 -11.63 5.56 36.46
CA GLU A 115 -11.62 4.15 36.92
C GLU A 115 -10.20 3.65 37.10
N SER A 116 -9.77 3.52 38.35
CA SER A 116 -8.55 2.86 38.73
C SER A 116 -8.80 1.35 38.77
N GLY A 117 -8.29 0.58 37.80
CA GLY A 117 -8.02 -0.86 37.95
C GLY A 117 -9.23 -1.80 37.75
N GLY A 118 -9.95 -1.69 36.64
CA GLY A 118 -10.81 -2.78 36.17
C GLY A 118 -10.23 -3.46 34.95
N GLU A 119 -10.29 -4.78 34.82
CA GLU A 119 -10.15 -5.49 33.56
C GLU A 119 -11.12 -4.82 32.57
N GLY A 120 -10.60 -4.28 31.46
CA GLY A 120 -11.41 -3.52 30.52
C GLY A 120 -12.62 -4.33 30.06
N GLN A 121 -13.82 -3.77 30.20
CA GLN A 121 -15.05 -4.41 29.75
C GLN A 121 -14.93 -4.76 28.25
N SER A 122 -15.41 -5.97 27.91
CA SER A 122 -15.55 -6.39 26.51
C SER A 122 -16.38 -5.34 25.76
N ARG A 123 -15.93 -4.99 24.55
CA ARG A 123 -16.55 -3.97 23.72
C ARG A 123 -17.03 -4.59 22.41
N PRO A 124 -18.13 -4.11 21.82
CA PRO A 124 -18.65 -4.63 20.56
C PRO A 124 -17.58 -4.68 19.44
N ALA A 125 -16.76 -3.65 19.29
CA ALA A 125 -15.70 -3.62 18.27
C ALA A 125 -14.59 -4.66 18.51
N MET A 126 -14.36 -5.10 19.74
CA MET A 126 -13.36 -6.14 20.05
C MET A 126 -13.74 -7.51 19.50
N GLU A 127 -15.03 -7.74 19.23
CA GLU A 127 -15.53 -8.99 18.64
C GLU A 127 -15.22 -9.12 17.15
N LEU A 128 -14.87 -8.01 16.47
CA LEU A 128 -14.54 -8.00 15.04
C LEU A 128 -13.27 -8.81 14.72
N PHE A 129 -12.33 -8.83 15.65
CA PHE A 129 -11.03 -9.47 15.45
C PHE A 129 -10.56 -10.23 16.68
N GLY A 130 -9.97 -11.39 16.47
CA GLY A 130 -9.06 -12.02 17.41
C GLY A 130 -7.75 -11.21 17.59
N PRO A 131 -6.80 -11.72 18.41
CA PRO A 131 -5.46 -11.20 18.45
C PRO A 131 -4.83 -11.20 17.05
N PHE A 132 -4.06 -10.16 16.72
CA PHE A 132 -3.35 -10.13 15.44
C PHE A 132 -2.32 -11.26 15.38
N ASP A 133 -2.24 -11.97 14.25
CA ASP A 133 -1.34 -13.10 14.09
C ASP A 133 0.13 -12.65 13.99
N ASP A 134 0.96 -13.12 14.91
CA ASP A 134 2.38 -12.77 14.99
C ASP A 134 3.17 -13.16 13.74
N ARG A 135 2.72 -14.19 12.99
CA ARG A 135 3.38 -14.61 11.74
C ARG A 135 3.25 -13.52 10.68
N LEU A 136 2.10 -12.85 10.56
CA LEU A 136 1.92 -11.70 9.67
C LEU A 136 2.84 -10.55 10.09
N ALA A 137 2.87 -10.22 11.38
CA ALA A 137 3.75 -9.17 11.89
C ALA A 137 5.23 -9.46 11.62
N GLN A 138 5.65 -10.74 11.75
CA GLN A 138 7.00 -11.16 11.44
C GLN A 138 7.34 -11.00 9.95
N VAL A 139 6.44 -11.38 9.05
CA VAL A 139 6.62 -11.21 7.60
C VAL A 139 6.75 -9.73 7.23
N ALA A 140 5.89 -8.85 7.75
CA ALA A 140 6.00 -7.41 7.52
C ALA A 140 7.33 -6.86 8.02
N LYS A 141 7.79 -7.26 9.21
CA LYS A 141 9.09 -6.88 9.76
C LYS A 141 10.25 -7.31 8.85
N GLU A 142 10.20 -8.51 8.30
CA GLU A 142 11.23 -9.02 7.39
C GLU A 142 11.24 -8.24 6.07
N ILE A 143 10.06 -7.91 5.51
CA ILE A 143 9.94 -7.06 4.34
C ILE A 143 10.63 -5.71 4.61
N PHE A 144 10.26 -5.00 5.67
CA PHE A 144 10.80 -3.69 5.99
C PHE A 144 12.26 -3.71 6.49
N SER A 145 12.76 -4.83 6.99
CA SER A 145 14.18 -4.96 7.29
C SER A 145 15.03 -5.10 6.02
N THR A 146 14.46 -5.65 4.95
CA THR A 146 15.12 -5.96 3.68
C THR A 146 14.91 -4.87 2.64
N LEU A 147 13.69 -4.31 2.56
CA LEU A 147 13.31 -3.32 1.56
C LEU A 147 13.19 -1.92 2.18
N GLU A 148 13.45 -0.91 1.36
CA GLU A 148 13.13 0.50 1.62
C GLU A 148 12.11 0.98 0.59
N SER A 149 11.36 2.05 0.93
CA SER A 149 10.33 2.62 0.05
C SER A 149 10.92 3.08 -1.31
N PRO A 150 10.26 2.79 -2.43
CA PRO A 150 8.97 2.09 -2.58
C PRO A 150 9.07 0.56 -2.76
N GLY A 151 10.22 -0.08 -2.54
CA GLY A 151 10.42 -1.52 -2.70
C GLY A 151 11.84 -1.90 -3.16
N THR A 152 12.79 -1.00 -3.00
CA THR A 152 14.20 -1.25 -3.32
C THR A 152 14.86 -2.08 -2.22
N VAL A 153 15.64 -3.09 -2.60
CA VAL A 153 16.46 -3.84 -1.62
C VAL A 153 17.51 -2.90 -1.03
N LYS A 154 17.56 -2.82 0.29
CA LYS A 154 18.46 -1.91 0.99
C LYS A 154 19.93 -2.16 0.63
N SER A 155 20.68 -1.11 0.36
CA SER A 155 22.12 -1.17 0.12
C SER A 155 22.90 -1.73 1.33
N THR A 156 22.34 -1.62 2.53
CA THR A 156 22.87 -2.16 3.79
C THR A 156 22.61 -3.65 3.95
N HIS A 157 21.80 -4.29 3.08
CA HIS A 157 21.61 -5.74 3.11
C HIS A 157 22.97 -6.45 2.94
N PRO A 158 23.34 -7.41 3.82
CA PRO A 158 24.71 -7.95 3.86
C PRO A 158 25.23 -8.48 2.53
N ALA A 159 24.36 -9.17 1.76
CA ALA A 159 24.73 -9.71 0.46
C ALA A 159 24.96 -8.59 -0.56
N ILE A 160 24.08 -7.58 -0.61
CA ILE A 160 24.19 -6.45 -1.54
C ILE A 160 25.41 -5.59 -1.20
N ALA A 161 25.64 -5.28 0.08
CA ALA A 161 26.80 -4.52 0.52
C ALA A 161 28.13 -5.20 0.13
N ARG A 162 28.21 -6.53 0.26
CA ARG A 162 29.36 -7.32 -0.18
C ARG A 162 29.60 -7.23 -1.69
N LEU A 163 28.53 -7.42 -2.48
CA LEU A 163 28.61 -7.38 -3.94
C LEU A 163 28.92 -5.95 -4.46
N THR A 164 28.38 -4.93 -3.82
CA THR A 164 28.69 -3.53 -4.15
C THR A 164 30.18 -3.23 -3.95
N LYS A 165 30.77 -3.69 -2.84
CA LYS A 165 32.21 -3.56 -2.61
C LYS A 165 33.04 -4.29 -3.68
N GLU A 166 32.57 -5.44 -4.16
CA GLU A 166 33.25 -6.15 -5.27
C GLU A 166 33.19 -5.34 -6.56
N VAL A 167 32.03 -4.75 -6.90
CA VAL A 167 31.89 -3.85 -8.06
C VAL A 167 32.87 -2.66 -7.95
N GLU A 168 32.93 -2.03 -6.77
CA GLU A 168 33.84 -0.90 -6.53
C GLU A 168 35.31 -1.31 -6.70
N ARG A 169 35.68 -2.48 -6.19
CA ARG A 169 37.02 -3.04 -6.36
C ARG A 169 37.36 -3.24 -7.82
N ARG A 170 36.45 -3.84 -8.62
CA ARG A 170 36.66 -4.06 -10.06
C ARG A 170 36.74 -2.74 -10.83
N ARG A 171 35.93 -1.76 -10.46
CA ARG A 171 36.02 -0.40 -11.04
C ARG A 171 37.35 0.26 -10.75
N ALA A 172 37.87 0.14 -9.53
CA ALA A 172 39.16 0.67 -9.13
C ALA A 172 40.34 0.01 -9.92
N GLU A 173 40.31 -1.33 -10.06
CA GLU A 173 41.29 -2.06 -10.89
C GLU A 173 41.29 -1.57 -12.34
N ARG A 174 40.09 -1.45 -12.94
CA ARG A 174 39.91 -0.92 -14.29
C ARG A 174 40.46 0.52 -14.45
N GLN A 175 40.13 1.37 -13.47
CA GLN A 175 40.60 2.77 -13.50
C GLN A 175 42.13 2.88 -13.38
N THR A 176 42.72 2.07 -12.48
CA THR A 176 44.18 2.02 -12.29
C THR A 176 44.88 1.58 -13.59
N TYR A 177 44.39 0.49 -14.20
CA TYR A 177 44.92 0.03 -15.49
C TYR A 177 44.79 1.12 -16.56
N SER A 178 43.64 1.75 -16.69
CA SER A 178 43.37 2.80 -17.69
C SER A 178 44.31 3.99 -17.51
N LYS A 179 44.56 4.44 -16.30
CA LYS A 179 45.49 5.54 -16.01
C LYS A 179 46.95 5.16 -16.35
N ASN A 180 47.38 3.97 -15.95
CA ASN A 180 48.74 3.50 -16.24
C ASN A 180 48.99 3.35 -17.74
N PHE A 181 48.03 2.74 -18.46
CA PHE A 181 48.11 2.59 -19.90
C PHE A 181 48.25 3.94 -20.65
N LEU A 182 47.43 4.93 -20.27
CA LEU A 182 47.47 6.26 -20.87
C LEU A 182 48.81 6.96 -20.59
N ARG A 183 49.35 6.79 -19.37
CA ARG A 183 50.67 7.34 -19.02
C ARG A 183 51.80 6.71 -19.80
N GLU A 184 51.79 5.41 -20.02
CA GLU A 184 52.78 4.68 -20.83
C GLU A 184 52.74 5.07 -22.31
N GLN A 185 51.53 5.29 -22.85
CA GLN A 185 51.34 5.59 -24.26
C GLN A 185 51.65 7.05 -24.67
N GLN A 186 51.49 8.02 -23.75
CA GLN A 186 51.47 9.44 -24.08
C GLN A 186 52.46 10.29 -23.27
N GLY A 187 53.12 9.73 -22.25
CA GLY A 187 53.91 10.49 -21.30
C GLY A 187 53.06 11.43 -20.43
N ASP A 188 53.69 12.12 -19.47
CA ASP A 188 53.01 13.02 -18.54
C ASP A 188 52.42 14.31 -19.16
N SER A 189 52.59 14.51 -20.47
CA SER A 189 52.36 15.79 -21.14
C SER A 189 50.94 16.03 -21.65
N MET A 190 50.03 15.04 -21.65
CA MET A 190 48.67 15.19 -22.13
C MET A 190 47.64 14.76 -21.07
N ASN A 191 46.72 15.68 -20.72
CA ASN A 191 45.59 15.43 -19.81
C ASN A 191 44.46 14.64 -20.52
N VAL A 192 44.80 13.44 -21.04
CA VAL A 192 43.87 12.57 -21.75
C VAL A 192 43.20 11.64 -20.76
N GLN A 193 41.87 11.63 -20.76
CA GLN A 193 41.08 10.83 -19.86
C GLN A 193 40.41 9.64 -20.58
N PRO A 194 40.16 8.52 -19.86
CA PRO A 194 39.34 7.44 -20.38
C PRO A 194 37.93 7.94 -20.73
N LEU A 195 37.33 7.42 -21.79
CA LEU A 195 35.96 7.71 -22.19
C LEU A 195 35.06 6.54 -21.87
N TYR A 196 33.77 6.84 -21.65
CA TYR A 196 32.75 5.83 -21.46
C TYR A 196 31.89 5.72 -22.72
N ARG A 197 31.73 4.51 -23.23
CA ARG A 197 30.82 4.17 -24.32
C ARG A 197 30.08 2.89 -24.00
N ASP A 198 28.76 2.93 -24.07
CA ASP A 198 27.87 1.79 -23.82
C ASP A 198 28.23 1.03 -22.52
N GLY A 199 28.49 1.78 -21.43
CA GLY A 199 28.88 1.23 -20.14
C GLY A 199 30.30 0.72 -20.00
N ARG A 200 31.10 0.76 -21.09
CA ARG A 200 32.48 0.30 -21.16
C ARG A 200 33.45 1.47 -21.15
N VAL A 201 34.63 1.27 -20.59
CA VAL A 201 35.72 2.23 -20.69
C VAL A 201 36.49 1.97 -21.96
N VAL A 202 36.73 3.01 -22.77
CA VAL A 202 37.57 2.99 -23.95
C VAL A 202 38.68 4.02 -23.79
N LEU A 203 39.85 3.72 -24.35
CA LEU A 203 41.04 4.57 -24.24
C LEU A 203 41.37 5.20 -25.59
N PRO A 204 41.65 6.52 -25.60
CA PRO A 204 42.14 7.17 -26.79
C PRO A 204 43.62 6.80 -27.01
N VAL A 205 43.95 6.29 -28.21
CA VAL A 205 45.29 5.91 -28.67
C VAL A 205 45.56 6.64 -29.97
N ARG A 206 46.78 7.13 -30.15
CA ARG A 206 47.19 7.76 -31.42
C ARG A 206 47.15 6.73 -32.53
N SER A 207 46.72 7.16 -33.73
CA SER A 207 46.63 6.27 -34.90
C SER A 207 47.98 5.63 -35.25
N ASP A 208 49.09 6.35 -35.01
CA ASP A 208 50.46 5.90 -35.29
C ASP A 208 50.85 4.71 -34.37
N ASN A 209 50.29 4.64 -33.17
CA ASN A 209 50.58 3.59 -32.19
C ASN A 209 49.62 2.39 -32.26
N ARG A 210 48.70 2.38 -33.23
CA ARG A 210 47.70 1.30 -33.39
C ARG A 210 48.32 -0.10 -33.50
N SER A 211 49.42 -0.20 -34.26
CA SER A 211 50.09 -1.50 -34.50
C SER A 211 50.76 -2.06 -33.24
N GLN A 212 51.02 -1.22 -32.24
CA GLN A 212 51.67 -1.60 -30.99
C GLN A 212 50.67 -2.00 -29.90
N THR A 213 49.38 -1.72 -30.09
CA THR A 213 48.33 -2.00 -29.09
C THR A 213 47.30 -3.01 -29.63
N ALA A 214 47.33 -4.21 -29.11
CA ALA A 214 46.35 -5.23 -29.45
C ALA A 214 45.04 -5.00 -28.64
N GLY A 215 43.90 -4.90 -29.35
CA GLY A 215 42.60 -4.61 -28.74
C GLY A 215 41.50 -4.39 -29.75
N ILE A 216 40.31 -4.06 -29.24
CA ILE A 216 39.08 -3.81 -30.01
C ILE A 216 38.96 -2.30 -30.29
N VAL A 217 38.85 -1.93 -31.56
CA VAL A 217 38.60 -0.55 -32.00
C VAL A 217 37.10 -0.28 -31.97
N HIS A 218 36.68 0.76 -31.25
CA HIS A 218 35.29 1.20 -31.19
C HIS A 218 34.99 2.34 -32.19
N SER A 219 35.88 3.28 -32.32
CA SER A 219 35.71 4.42 -33.24
C SER A 219 37.02 5.16 -33.48
N THR A 220 37.02 6.06 -34.47
CA THR A 220 38.10 6.96 -34.77
C THR A 220 37.60 8.41 -34.67
N SER A 221 38.46 9.33 -34.24
CA SER A 221 38.13 10.76 -34.20
C SER A 221 37.88 11.28 -35.62
N SER A 222 37.17 12.40 -35.75
CA SER A 222 36.87 13.03 -37.06
C SER A 222 38.12 13.44 -37.86
N SER A 223 39.24 13.74 -37.18
CA SER A 223 40.52 14.03 -37.80
C SER A 223 41.33 12.79 -38.16
N GLY A 224 40.91 11.58 -37.77
CA GLY A 224 41.66 10.34 -37.97
C GLY A 224 42.89 10.18 -37.05
N ALA A 225 43.26 11.20 -36.26
CA ALA A 225 44.46 11.22 -35.45
C ALA A 225 44.39 10.37 -34.16
N THR A 226 43.19 10.08 -33.69
CA THR A 226 42.96 9.33 -32.44
C THR A 226 41.98 8.19 -32.70
N ILE A 227 42.29 7.02 -32.18
CA ILE A 227 41.46 5.82 -32.21
C ILE A 227 41.00 5.54 -30.77
N PHE A 228 39.70 5.31 -30.59
CA PHE A 228 39.14 4.90 -29.33
C PHE A 228 39.03 3.37 -29.28
N MET A 229 39.82 2.76 -28.43
CA MET A 229 39.92 1.31 -28.38
C MET A 229 39.90 0.74 -26.96
N GLU A 230 39.57 -0.55 -26.87
CA GLU A 230 39.76 -1.38 -25.68
C GLU A 230 40.98 -2.28 -25.89
N PRO A 231 42.12 -2.04 -25.26
CA PRO A 231 43.19 -3.05 -25.17
C PRO A 231 42.61 -4.35 -24.56
N TYR A 232 43.09 -5.52 -24.95
CA TYR A 232 42.51 -6.81 -24.53
C TYR A 232 42.44 -6.93 -23.00
N ARG A 233 43.41 -6.43 -22.25
CA ARG A 233 43.36 -6.42 -20.82
C ARG A 233 42.22 -5.53 -20.29
N LEU A 234 41.92 -4.42 -20.94
CA LEU A 234 40.78 -3.56 -20.59
C LEU A 234 39.43 -4.22 -20.92
N VAL A 235 39.33 -5.01 -21.98
CA VAL A 235 38.16 -5.83 -22.30
C VAL A 235 37.87 -6.78 -21.16
N GLU A 236 38.86 -7.49 -20.63
CA GLU A 236 38.71 -8.36 -19.47
C GLU A 236 38.20 -7.58 -18.25
N LEU A 237 38.81 -6.44 -17.91
CA LEU A 237 38.43 -5.61 -16.79
C LEU A 237 37.02 -5.02 -16.91
N ASN A 238 36.63 -4.57 -18.10
CA ASN A 238 35.25 -4.14 -18.39
C ASN A 238 34.27 -5.29 -18.19
N ASN A 239 34.58 -6.49 -18.69
CA ASN A 239 33.73 -7.67 -18.50
C ASN A 239 33.56 -8.04 -17.00
N LEU A 240 34.65 -7.99 -16.21
CA LEU A 240 34.60 -8.26 -14.79
C LEU A 240 33.68 -7.27 -14.03
N VAL A 241 33.66 -5.99 -14.43
CA VAL A 241 32.72 -5.00 -13.85
C VAL A 241 31.27 -5.34 -14.20
N VAL A 242 31.00 -5.66 -15.47
CA VAL A 242 29.65 -6.04 -15.91
C VAL A 242 29.17 -7.31 -15.20
N MET A 243 30.01 -8.32 -15.11
CA MET A 243 29.67 -9.57 -14.39
C MET A 243 29.38 -9.31 -12.90
N ALA A 244 30.18 -8.46 -12.24
CA ALA A 244 29.95 -8.11 -10.85
C ALA A 244 28.63 -7.33 -10.65
N GLN A 245 28.25 -6.46 -11.60
CA GLN A 245 26.96 -5.77 -11.57
C GLN A 245 25.79 -6.73 -11.79
N GLN A 246 25.88 -7.65 -12.74
CA GLN A 246 24.87 -8.69 -12.96
C GLN A 246 24.66 -9.58 -11.74
N GLN A 247 25.72 -9.85 -10.95
CA GLN A 247 25.58 -10.60 -9.69
C GLN A 247 24.71 -9.87 -8.67
N ILE A 248 24.70 -8.54 -8.63
CA ILE A 248 23.79 -7.76 -7.77
C ILE A 248 22.35 -7.98 -8.22
N GLU A 249 22.06 -7.91 -9.52
CA GLU A 249 20.71 -8.12 -10.05
C GLU A 249 20.18 -9.53 -9.75
N ILE A 250 21.02 -10.54 -9.95
CA ILE A 250 20.70 -11.94 -9.61
C ILE A 250 20.40 -12.09 -8.11
N GLU A 251 21.21 -11.47 -7.26
CA GLU A 251 21.03 -11.54 -5.81
C GLU A 251 19.76 -10.81 -5.36
N ILE A 252 19.45 -9.64 -5.96
CA ILE A 252 18.17 -8.94 -5.72
C ILE A 252 17.00 -9.85 -6.07
N ALA A 253 17.02 -10.47 -7.26
CA ALA A 253 15.94 -11.39 -7.67
C ALA A 253 15.80 -12.58 -6.69
N ARG A 254 16.92 -13.13 -6.18
CA ARG A 254 16.92 -14.20 -5.17
C ARG A 254 16.28 -13.73 -3.86
N ILE A 255 16.65 -12.55 -3.36
CA ILE A 255 16.11 -11.97 -2.13
C ILE A 255 14.59 -11.75 -2.25
N LEU A 256 14.12 -11.18 -3.37
CA LEU A 256 12.69 -10.96 -3.61
C LEU A 256 11.91 -12.28 -3.70
N ALA A 257 12.49 -13.30 -4.33
CA ALA A 257 11.90 -14.63 -4.39
C ALA A 257 11.77 -15.27 -2.99
N GLU A 258 12.78 -15.13 -2.15
CA GLU A 258 12.75 -15.64 -0.77
C GLU A 258 11.68 -14.91 0.08
N LEU A 259 11.59 -13.57 -0.03
CA LEU A 259 10.53 -12.81 0.63
C LEU A 259 9.15 -13.23 0.13
N THR A 260 8.98 -13.45 -1.19
CA THR A 260 7.72 -13.93 -1.76
C THR A 260 7.32 -15.28 -1.18
N GLN A 261 8.26 -16.20 -0.98
CA GLN A 261 7.96 -17.50 -0.36
C GLN A 261 7.50 -17.36 1.10
N LYS A 262 8.10 -16.44 1.86
CA LYS A 262 7.67 -16.14 3.24
C LYS A 262 6.25 -15.58 3.27
N VAL A 263 5.92 -14.68 2.36
CA VAL A 263 4.54 -14.18 2.21
C VAL A 263 3.57 -15.33 1.89
N ARG A 264 3.93 -16.22 0.97
CA ARG A 264 3.10 -17.39 0.64
C ARG A 264 2.83 -18.28 1.84
N SER A 265 3.78 -18.41 2.76
CA SER A 265 3.59 -19.24 3.96
C SER A 265 2.51 -18.71 4.92
N VAL A 266 2.07 -17.46 4.77
CA VAL A 266 1.02 -16.82 5.55
C VAL A 266 -0.20 -16.40 4.72
N LEU A 267 -0.27 -16.83 3.46
CA LEU A 267 -1.33 -16.42 2.52
C LEU A 267 -2.73 -16.80 3.00
N ASP A 268 -2.88 -17.96 3.63
CA ASP A 268 -4.19 -18.41 4.13
C ASP A 268 -4.67 -17.50 5.28
N ILE A 269 -3.75 -17.09 6.17
CA ILE A 269 -4.07 -16.15 7.26
C ILE A 269 -4.48 -14.78 6.68
N LEU A 270 -3.77 -14.32 5.68
CA LEU A 270 -4.08 -13.07 5.00
C LEU A 270 -5.45 -13.12 4.33
N ARG A 271 -5.79 -14.23 3.68
CA ARG A 271 -7.10 -14.46 3.05
C ARG A 271 -8.26 -14.48 4.04
N GLU A 272 -8.05 -14.96 5.26
CA GLU A 272 -9.04 -14.91 6.33
C GLU A 272 -9.19 -13.50 6.91
N LEU A 273 -8.08 -12.75 7.00
CA LEU A 273 -8.06 -11.40 7.55
C LEU A 273 -8.74 -10.37 6.63
N LEU A 274 -8.55 -10.46 5.31
CA LEU A 274 -9.06 -9.50 4.33
C LEU A 274 -10.57 -9.25 4.42
N PRO A 275 -11.45 -10.27 4.41
CA PRO A 275 -12.89 -10.05 4.54
C PRO A 275 -13.28 -9.42 5.89
N ALA A 276 -12.56 -9.77 6.95
CA ALA A 276 -12.80 -9.19 8.27
C ALA A 276 -12.42 -7.70 8.31
N ILE A 277 -11.29 -7.32 7.70
CA ILE A 277 -10.90 -5.92 7.53
C ILE A 277 -11.93 -5.18 6.68
N ALA A 278 -12.35 -5.74 5.54
CA ALA A 278 -13.34 -5.13 4.66
C ALA A 278 -14.66 -4.84 5.38
N PHE A 279 -15.15 -5.80 6.15
CA PHE A 279 -16.36 -5.67 6.95
C PHE A 279 -16.23 -4.58 8.03
N ALA A 280 -15.15 -4.62 8.80
CA ALA A 280 -14.89 -3.65 9.87
C ALA A 280 -14.67 -2.24 9.34
N ASP A 281 -13.97 -2.09 8.20
CA ASP A 281 -13.76 -0.81 7.53
C ASP A 281 -15.08 -0.22 7.03
N GLY A 282 -15.98 -1.04 6.48
CA GLY A 282 -17.33 -0.63 6.11
C GLY A 282 -18.15 -0.09 7.30
N LEU A 283 -18.04 -0.74 8.48
CA LEU A 283 -18.69 -0.25 9.71
C LEU A 283 -18.03 1.05 10.20
N TYR A 284 -16.72 1.13 10.15
CA TYR A 284 -15.97 2.33 10.53
C TYR A 284 -16.30 3.53 9.61
N ALA A 285 -16.43 3.30 8.31
CA ALA A 285 -16.85 4.31 7.34
C ALA A 285 -18.26 4.85 7.63
N ARG A 286 -19.22 3.96 7.96
CA ARG A 286 -20.57 4.36 8.42
C ARG A 286 -20.49 5.24 9.68
N GLY A 287 -19.65 4.88 10.64
CA GLY A 287 -19.42 5.68 11.84
C GLY A 287 -18.86 7.07 11.50
N ARG A 288 -17.83 7.15 10.64
CA ARG A 288 -17.25 8.42 10.18
C ARG A 288 -18.29 9.30 9.48
N TYR A 289 -19.15 8.69 8.66
CA TYR A 289 -20.27 9.38 8.02
C TYR A 289 -21.25 9.93 9.06
N ALA A 290 -21.68 9.07 10.01
CA ALA A 290 -22.59 9.44 11.08
C ALA A 290 -22.07 10.63 11.90
N LYS A 291 -20.79 10.65 12.22
CA LYS A 291 -20.14 11.79 12.91
C LYS A 291 -20.16 13.07 12.06
N ARG A 292 -19.82 12.96 10.77
CA ARG A 292 -19.79 14.11 9.86
C ARG A 292 -21.15 14.77 9.72
N HIS A 293 -22.23 13.99 9.72
CA HIS A 293 -23.59 14.45 9.47
C HIS A 293 -24.45 14.54 10.75
N ALA A 294 -23.84 14.38 11.93
CA ALA A 294 -24.52 14.38 13.23
C ALA A 294 -25.72 13.40 13.26
N CYS A 295 -25.55 12.22 12.68
CA CYS A 295 -26.55 11.17 12.69
C CYS A 295 -26.69 10.58 14.09
N VAL A 296 -27.89 10.08 14.39
CA VAL A 296 -28.22 9.37 15.63
C VAL A 296 -28.58 7.93 15.31
N ARG A 297 -28.39 7.03 16.27
CA ARG A 297 -28.82 5.65 16.15
C ARG A 297 -30.35 5.57 16.06
N PRO A 298 -30.93 4.94 15.03
CA PRO A 298 -32.37 4.72 14.97
C PRO A 298 -32.75 3.58 15.91
N ALA A 299 -33.87 3.74 16.62
CA ALA A 299 -34.51 2.64 17.33
C ALA A 299 -35.29 1.77 16.35
N ILE A 300 -35.21 0.45 16.49
CA ILE A 300 -35.94 -0.51 15.64
C ILE A 300 -37.32 -0.71 16.23
N SER A 301 -38.38 -0.55 15.43
CA SER A 301 -39.77 -0.77 15.83
C SER A 301 -40.28 -2.12 15.32
N GLU A 302 -40.70 -2.99 16.21
CA GLU A 302 -41.39 -4.24 15.86
C GLU A 302 -42.84 -4.01 15.41
N GLU A 303 -43.41 -2.83 15.71
CA GLU A 303 -44.80 -2.51 15.44
C GLU A 303 -45.04 -1.95 14.02
N GLY A 304 -43.97 -1.81 13.20
CA GLY A 304 -44.07 -1.24 11.85
C GLY A 304 -44.40 0.26 11.86
N SER A 305 -44.04 0.97 12.95
CA SER A 305 -44.16 2.42 13.06
C SER A 305 -42.89 3.12 12.56
N VAL A 306 -43.07 4.32 12.00
CA VAL A 306 -41.96 5.22 11.60
C VAL A 306 -42.14 6.52 12.35
N LYS A 307 -41.14 6.88 13.17
CA LYS A 307 -41.11 8.12 13.93
C LYS A 307 -39.83 8.88 13.66
N LEU A 308 -39.95 9.96 12.92
CA LEU A 308 -38.85 10.88 12.59
C LEU A 308 -38.98 12.14 13.46
N LEU A 309 -38.05 12.37 14.38
CA LEU A 309 -38.05 13.55 15.26
C LEU A 309 -36.97 14.52 14.80
N GLN A 310 -37.37 15.71 14.34
CA GLN A 310 -36.46 16.75 13.86
C GLN A 310 -35.46 16.21 12.82
N ALA A 311 -35.92 15.30 11.95
CA ALA A 311 -35.10 14.63 10.96
C ALA A 311 -34.69 15.60 9.84
N ARG A 312 -33.44 15.49 9.41
CA ARG A 312 -32.88 16.24 8.28
C ARG A 312 -32.39 15.29 7.21
N HIS A 313 -32.69 15.59 5.98
CA HIS A 313 -32.15 14.81 4.87
C HIS A 313 -30.67 15.19 4.63
N PRO A 314 -29.71 14.26 4.71
CA PRO A 314 -28.28 14.58 4.69
C PRO A 314 -27.83 15.27 3.39
N LEU A 315 -28.45 14.95 2.25
CA LEU A 315 -28.12 15.57 0.96
C LEU A 315 -28.54 17.05 0.85
N LEU A 316 -29.45 17.52 1.70
CA LEU A 316 -29.84 18.92 1.77
C LEU A 316 -28.85 19.78 2.58
N ARG A 317 -27.97 19.14 3.36
CA ARG A 317 -26.92 19.78 4.17
C ARG A 317 -27.49 20.94 5.03
N ASP A 318 -26.86 22.11 5.01
CA ASP A 318 -27.27 23.29 5.79
C ASP A 318 -28.63 23.86 5.37
N LYS A 319 -29.16 23.48 4.22
CA LYS A 319 -30.49 23.88 3.73
C LYS A 319 -31.62 22.98 4.25
N ALA A 320 -31.29 21.90 4.95
CA ALA A 320 -32.28 20.96 5.47
C ALA A 320 -33.11 21.61 6.59
N VAL A 321 -34.38 21.75 6.37
CA VAL A 321 -35.36 22.15 7.41
C VAL A 321 -35.77 20.88 8.15
N PRO A 322 -35.60 20.83 9.51
CA PRO A 322 -35.95 19.63 10.24
C PRO A 322 -37.45 19.35 10.19
N ILE A 323 -37.82 18.10 9.97
CA ILE A 323 -39.22 17.66 9.96
C ILE A 323 -39.48 16.66 11.11
N THR A 324 -40.70 16.73 11.65
CA THR A 324 -41.19 15.69 12.55
C THR A 324 -42.35 14.98 11.88
N LEU A 325 -42.24 13.66 11.74
CA LEU A 325 -43.22 12.81 11.07
C LEU A 325 -43.44 11.55 11.91
N GLU A 326 -44.71 11.17 12.08
CA GLU A 326 -45.08 9.95 12.79
C GLU A 326 -46.11 9.17 11.95
N LEU A 327 -45.77 7.92 11.65
CA LEU A 327 -46.62 6.93 10.99
C LEU A 327 -46.75 5.75 11.94
N ASP A 328 -47.99 5.35 12.21
CA ASP A 328 -48.32 4.25 13.09
C ASP A 328 -49.42 3.35 12.47
N ARG A 329 -49.95 2.43 13.27
CA ARG A 329 -51.04 1.57 12.81
C ARG A 329 -52.34 2.34 12.47
N ARG A 330 -52.51 3.58 12.92
CA ARG A 330 -53.68 4.45 12.68
C ARG A 330 -53.44 5.37 11.51
N ILE A 331 -52.22 5.97 11.45
CA ILE A 331 -51.82 6.89 10.37
C ILE A 331 -50.91 6.14 9.42
N LYS A 332 -51.48 5.65 8.31
CA LYS A 332 -50.76 4.83 7.34
C LYS A 332 -50.20 5.63 6.13
N ALA A 333 -50.60 6.86 6.01
CA ALA A 333 -50.19 7.72 4.88
C ALA A 333 -50.18 9.19 5.31
N VAL A 334 -49.24 9.93 4.78
CA VAL A 334 -49.12 11.37 4.91
C VAL A 334 -49.15 11.98 3.51
N VAL A 335 -50.01 12.98 3.30
CA VAL A 335 -50.07 13.77 2.08
C VAL A 335 -49.36 15.09 2.34
N ILE A 336 -48.32 15.36 1.56
CA ILE A 336 -47.59 16.62 1.60
C ILE A 336 -48.14 17.51 0.50
N SER A 337 -48.60 18.68 0.86
CA SER A 337 -49.07 19.68 -0.11
C SER A 337 -48.47 21.05 0.20
N GLY A 338 -48.08 21.82 -0.79
CA GLY A 338 -47.52 23.15 -0.62
C GLY A 338 -47.17 23.84 -1.94
N PRO A 339 -46.88 25.14 -1.92
CA PRO A 339 -46.60 25.91 -3.14
C PRO A 339 -45.25 25.54 -3.78
N ASN A 340 -44.38 24.87 -3.07
CA ASN A 340 -43.09 24.36 -3.58
C ASN A 340 -43.30 22.93 -4.09
N ALA A 341 -43.75 22.79 -5.34
CA ALA A 341 -43.76 21.53 -6.06
C ALA A 341 -42.34 21.03 -6.25
N GLY A 342 -41.87 20.25 -5.35
CA GLY A 342 -40.55 19.70 -5.38
C GLY A 342 -39.99 19.49 -3.96
N GLY A 343 -40.81 19.68 -2.96
CA GLY A 343 -40.66 19.32 -1.58
C GLY A 343 -39.29 19.49 -0.95
#